data_501abefb54c57d58ee412c5d323432c3
#
_entry.id   501abefb54c57d58ee412c5d323432c3
#
_cell.length_a   1.000
_cell.length_b   1.000
_cell.length_c   1.000
_cell.angle_alpha   90.00
_cell.angle_beta   90.00
_cell.angle_gamma   90.00
#
_symmetry.space_group_name_H-M   'P 1'
#
loop_
_entity.id
_entity.type
_entity.pdbx_description
1 polymer ?
#
loop_
_entity_poly.entity_id
_entity_poly.type
_entity_poly.pdbx_seq_one_letter_code
_entity_poly.pdbx_strand_id
1 'polypeptide(L)'
;MKLENTTLKGRQAAICVLLCLAGLLVITVLAPRKAVGQEAPFAVKGTAASPTAANVPSDLELTSMSPVAVLPSASYATGGKGMRNQGAGAIVISGAKPPIKAALIYWAAITQGPPTGADQSVIVQRLFPTPASVAVNVVGTAVGSGAQPCWTGTTITVFRGTIPLTVATGNGLYKVTLKPGASGTTGGADPWVAAPLPLFEGASIVLVGTGTGNVAVYDSGLSGATFNTSLSYSLILPTTATGSLTLWDNIGADGQQGKSRTSIVAKETTTINGLAVAGPGSAYNDSDWNGSAGYPLPQLWDDTGHNVTAASPRGTTRLNVTFKTNSATPDCLTPVANVVEVH
;
A
#
# COMPACT_ATOMS: atom_id res chain seq x y z
N MET A 1 59.04 5.91 -42.59
CA MET A 1 58.30 6.69 -41.61
C MET A 1 56.94 6.02 -41.45
N LYS A 2 56.83 5.09 -40.49
CA LYS A 2 55.59 4.33 -40.18
C LYS A 2 54.87 5.05 -39.05
N LEU A 3 53.66 5.47 -39.27
CA LEU A 3 52.77 5.97 -38.21
C LEU A 3 51.74 4.90 -37.91
N GLU A 4 51.70 4.60 -36.64
CA GLU A 4 50.93 3.48 -36.04
C GLU A 4 49.44 3.80 -35.97
N ASN A 5 48.68 2.79 -36.37
CA ASN A 5 47.21 2.75 -36.34
C ASN A 5 46.74 1.93 -35.12
N THR A 6 46.87 2.46 -33.92
CA THR A 6 46.57 1.70 -32.69
C THR A 6 45.51 2.33 -31.73
N THR A 7 44.86 3.43 -32.13
CA THR A 7 43.95 4.16 -31.20
C THR A 7 42.45 3.99 -31.47
N LEU A 8 42.04 3.28 -32.53
CA LEU A 8 40.59 3.18 -32.84
C LEU A 8 39.89 1.93 -32.29
N LYS A 9 40.62 0.87 -31.96
CA LYS A 9 39.99 -0.38 -31.49
C LYS A 9 39.60 -0.35 -30.00
N GLY A 10 40.23 0.49 -29.20
CA GLY A 10 39.94 0.58 -27.74
C GLY A 10 38.65 1.36 -27.39
N ARG A 11 38.26 2.31 -28.24
CA ARG A 11 37.05 3.13 -27.96
C ARG A 11 35.75 2.46 -28.36
N GLN A 12 35.76 1.59 -29.35
CA GLN A 12 34.54 0.85 -29.73
C GLN A 12 34.20 -0.28 -28.75
N ALA A 13 35.21 -0.91 -28.13
CA ALA A 13 34.97 -1.94 -27.11
C ALA A 13 34.36 -1.34 -25.80
N ALA A 14 34.80 -0.13 -25.43
CA ALA A 14 34.26 0.53 -24.23
C ALA A 14 32.80 0.98 -24.39
N ILE A 15 32.40 1.42 -25.60
CA ILE A 15 31.04 1.83 -25.89
C ILE A 15 30.08 0.63 -25.94
N CYS A 16 30.51 -0.51 -26.49
CA CYS A 16 29.71 -1.73 -26.47
C CYS A 16 29.48 -2.30 -25.04
N VAL A 17 30.47 -2.22 -24.16
CA VAL A 17 30.34 -2.69 -22.77
C VAL A 17 29.41 -1.78 -21.97
N LEU A 18 29.44 -0.46 -22.19
CA LEU A 18 28.52 0.47 -21.53
C LEU A 18 27.07 0.31 -22.00
N LEU A 19 26.84 0.04 -23.28
CA LEU A 19 25.51 -0.22 -23.82
C LEU A 19 24.95 -1.58 -23.36
N CYS A 20 25.80 -2.60 -23.22
CA CYS A 20 25.38 -3.89 -22.66
C CYS A 20 25.03 -3.81 -21.16
N LEU A 21 25.78 -3.02 -20.37
CA LEU A 21 25.46 -2.82 -18.96
C LEU A 21 24.20 -1.99 -18.75
N ALA A 22 23.93 -0.98 -19.56
CA ALA A 22 22.69 -0.24 -19.54
C ALA A 22 21.48 -1.10 -19.98
N GLY A 23 21.66 -1.98 -20.96
CA GLY A 23 20.66 -2.93 -21.42
C GLY A 23 20.32 -4.02 -20.39
N LEU A 24 21.31 -4.54 -19.67
CA LEU A 24 21.09 -5.52 -18.62
C LEU A 24 20.38 -4.93 -17.38
N LEU A 25 20.64 -3.67 -17.06
CA LEU A 25 19.98 -3.00 -15.92
C LEU A 25 18.49 -2.74 -16.20
N VAL A 26 18.11 -2.51 -17.46
CA VAL A 26 16.70 -2.31 -17.87
C VAL A 26 15.93 -3.64 -17.85
N ILE A 27 16.56 -4.77 -18.20
CA ILE A 27 15.88 -6.08 -18.25
C ILE A 27 15.59 -6.63 -16.85
N THR A 28 16.42 -6.35 -15.84
CA THR A 28 16.19 -6.81 -14.46
C THR A 28 15.10 -6.02 -13.73
N VAL A 29 14.76 -4.79 -14.18
CA VAL A 29 13.67 -3.98 -13.58
C VAL A 29 12.32 -4.33 -14.20
N LEU A 30 12.29 -4.97 -15.38
CA LEU A 30 11.06 -5.29 -16.12
C LEU A 30 10.59 -6.74 -15.99
N ALA A 31 11.15 -7.53 -15.07
CA ALA A 31 10.52 -8.81 -14.74
C ALA A 31 9.09 -8.52 -14.24
N PRO A 32 8.03 -8.95 -14.96
CA PRO A 32 6.68 -8.73 -14.51
C PRO A 32 6.53 -9.45 -13.16
N ARG A 33 6.34 -8.69 -12.09
CA ARG A 33 5.73 -9.28 -10.90
C ARG A 33 4.41 -9.85 -11.42
N LYS A 34 4.23 -11.16 -11.30
CA LYS A 34 2.92 -11.80 -11.49
C LYS A 34 1.91 -10.91 -10.78
N ALA A 35 0.89 -10.50 -11.51
CA ALA A 35 -0.26 -9.85 -10.91
C ALA A 35 -0.66 -10.71 -9.71
N VAL A 36 -0.54 -10.16 -8.52
CA VAL A 36 -1.10 -10.75 -7.31
C VAL A 36 -2.60 -10.68 -7.55
N GLY A 37 -3.23 -11.79 -7.89
CA GLY A 37 -4.67 -11.76 -8.09
C GLY A 37 -5.25 -12.72 -9.12
N GLN A 38 -4.46 -13.56 -9.79
CA GLN A 38 -5.02 -14.65 -10.59
C GLN A 38 -4.30 -15.96 -10.26
N GLU A 39 -4.54 -16.47 -9.06
CA GLU A 39 -4.43 -17.90 -8.84
C GLU A 39 -5.78 -18.56 -9.23
N ALA A 40 -5.66 -19.67 -9.97
CA ALA A 40 -6.78 -20.46 -10.41
C ALA A 40 -7.71 -20.83 -9.24
N PRO A 41 -9.02 -21.01 -9.47
CA PRO A 41 -9.94 -21.36 -8.40
C PRO A 41 -9.52 -22.69 -7.77
N PHE A 42 -9.09 -22.64 -6.51
CA PHE A 42 -8.86 -23.84 -5.73
C PHE A 42 -10.18 -24.59 -5.58
N ALA A 43 -10.22 -25.79 -6.12
CA ALA A 43 -11.32 -26.71 -5.87
C ALA A 43 -11.31 -27.06 -4.38
N VAL A 44 -12.23 -26.48 -3.63
CA VAL A 44 -12.50 -26.87 -2.24
C VAL A 44 -13.15 -28.25 -2.28
N LYS A 45 -12.34 -29.27 -2.07
CA LYS A 45 -12.82 -30.64 -1.81
C LYS A 45 -12.92 -30.81 -0.29
N GLY A 46 -14.07 -30.48 0.25
CA GLY A 46 -14.37 -30.68 1.67
C GLY A 46 -15.78 -30.16 1.96
N THR A 47 -16.75 -31.06 2.09
CA THR A 47 -18.05 -30.75 2.66
C THR A 47 -17.86 -30.40 4.13
N ALA A 48 -17.57 -29.13 4.40
CA ALA A 48 -17.68 -28.60 5.75
C ALA A 48 -19.16 -28.31 6.01
N ALA A 49 -19.68 -28.90 7.07
CA ALA A 49 -21.01 -28.57 7.61
C ALA A 49 -21.08 -27.04 7.77
N SER A 50 -22.20 -26.49 7.32
CA SER A 50 -22.54 -25.07 7.51
C SER A 50 -22.32 -24.72 8.99
N PRO A 51 -21.44 -23.78 9.35
CA PRO A 51 -21.35 -23.34 10.72
C PRO A 51 -22.70 -22.69 11.06
N THR A 52 -23.43 -23.29 11.98
CA THR A 52 -24.53 -22.62 12.70
C THR A 52 -23.99 -21.28 13.16
N ALA A 53 -24.70 -20.22 12.82
CA ALA A 53 -24.38 -18.85 13.21
C ALA A 53 -24.15 -18.84 14.73
N ALA A 54 -22.88 -18.83 15.15
CA ALA A 54 -22.53 -18.57 16.52
C ALA A 54 -22.99 -17.14 16.80
N ASN A 55 -23.77 -16.95 17.86
CA ASN A 55 -24.21 -15.65 18.34
C ASN A 55 -22.98 -14.73 18.49
N VAL A 56 -22.78 -13.86 17.52
CA VAL A 56 -21.88 -12.72 17.66
C VAL A 56 -22.56 -11.81 18.67
N PRO A 57 -21.90 -11.39 19.76
CA PRO A 57 -22.47 -10.41 20.68
C PRO A 57 -22.86 -9.16 19.88
N SER A 58 -24.13 -8.78 19.95
CA SER A 58 -24.75 -7.75 19.12
C SER A 58 -24.42 -6.31 19.51
N ASP A 59 -23.50 -6.03 20.40
CA ASP A 59 -23.45 -4.74 21.11
C ASP A 59 -22.10 -4.01 21.15
N LEU A 60 -21.16 -4.30 20.24
CA LEU A 60 -20.12 -3.34 19.89
C LEU A 60 -20.51 -2.72 18.55
N GLU A 61 -21.09 -1.53 18.57
CA GLU A 61 -21.25 -0.73 17.36
C GLU A 61 -19.85 -0.45 16.80
N LEU A 62 -19.47 -1.23 15.77
CA LEU A 62 -18.26 -0.98 15.03
C LEU A 62 -18.34 0.41 14.41
N THR A 63 -17.29 1.21 14.55
CA THR A 63 -17.20 2.49 13.86
C THR A 63 -17.43 2.27 12.37
N SER A 64 -18.52 2.81 11.83
CA SER A 64 -18.87 2.70 10.41
C SER A 64 -18.14 3.78 9.64
N MET A 65 -17.39 3.38 8.61
CA MET A 65 -16.71 4.28 7.70
C MET A 65 -17.49 4.43 6.41
N SER A 66 -17.82 5.68 6.07
CA SER A 66 -18.33 6.02 4.75
C SER A 66 -17.20 6.24 3.77
N PRO A 67 -17.38 5.89 2.49
CA PRO A 67 -16.35 6.12 1.50
C PRO A 67 -16.15 7.63 1.25
N VAL A 68 -14.91 8.03 1.03
CA VAL A 68 -14.53 9.40 0.63
C VAL A 68 -14.62 9.59 -0.89
N ALA A 69 -14.63 8.49 -1.63
CA ALA A 69 -14.88 8.47 -3.06
C ALA A 69 -15.65 7.20 -3.43
N VAL A 70 -16.67 7.35 -4.29
CA VAL A 70 -17.41 6.24 -4.91
C VAL A 70 -17.43 6.46 -6.41
N LEU A 71 -16.93 5.48 -7.16
CA LEU A 71 -16.86 5.52 -8.63
C LEU A 71 -17.56 4.29 -9.21
N PRO A 72 -18.66 4.46 -9.91
CA PRO A 72 -19.34 3.37 -10.61
C PRO A 72 -18.62 3.02 -11.92
N SER A 73 -18.89 1.83 -12.41
CA SER A 73 -18.29 1.28 -13.64
C SER A 73 -16.77 1.45 -13.66
N ALA A 74 -16.14 1.06 -12.56
CA ALA A 74 -14.74 1.30 -12.28
C ALA A 74 -14.02 0.03 -11.83
N SER A 75 -12.70 0.08 -11.90
CA SER A 75 -11.76 -0.82 -11.24
C SER A 75 -10.62 0.00 -10.66
N TYR A 76 -9.88 -0.58 -9.72
CA TYR A 76 -8.76 0.12 -9.12
C TYR A 76 -7.43 -0.63 -9.31
N ALA A 77 -6.35 0.09 -9.07
CA ALA A 77 -5.02 -0.46 -8.88
C ALA A 77 -4.30 0.35 -7.80
N THR A 78 -3.60 -0.33 -6.93
CA THR A 78 -2.81 0.27 -5.86
C THR A 78 -1.34 -0.08 -6.02
N GLY A 79 -0.50 0.61 -5.30
CA GLY A 79 0.88 0.29 -5.11
C GLY A 79 1.47 1.19 -4.05
N GLY A 80 2.32 0.62 -3.21
CA GLY A 80 2.93 1.29 -2.08
C GLY A 80 4.44 1.22 -2.06
N LYS A 81 5.05 2.04 -1.22
CA LYS A 81 6.47 2.03 -0.92
C LYS A 81 6.73 2.53 0.50
N GLY A 82 7.38 1.68 1.31
CA GLY A 82 7.97 2.11 2.58
C GLY A 82 9.09 3.11 2.33
N MET A 83 9.09 4.22 3.06
CA MET A 83 10.01 5.33 2.82
C MET A 83 10.73 5.80 4.09
N ARG A 84 10.60 5.09 5.21
CA ARG A 84 11.31 5.45 6.45
C ARG A 84 12.81 5.58 6.17
N ASN A 85 13.41 6.68 6.61
CA ASN A 85 14.81 7.03 6.36
C ASN A 85 15.18 7.29 4.88
N GLN A 86 14.22 7.46 3.99
CA GLN A 86 14.46 7.73 2.56
C GLN A 86 13.80 9.03 2.13
N GLY A 87 14.49 9.79 1.28
CA GLY A 87 13.96 11.06 0.74
C GLY A 87 13.03 10.89 -0.45
N ALA A 88 12.98 9.68 -1.03
CA ALA A 88 12.13 9.35 -2.16
C ALA A 88 11.87 7.84 -2.24
N GLY A 89 10.75 7.47 -2.83
CA GLY A 89 10.39 6.09 -3.14
C GLY A 89 9.89 5.95 -4.57
N ALA A 90 10.04 4.76 -5.13
CA ALA A 90 9.50 4.41 -6.44
C ALA A 90 8.35 3.41 -6.26
N ILE A 91 7.17 3.79 -6.73
CA ILE A 91 5.93 3.01 -6.64
C ILE A 91 5.60 2.47 -8.02
N VAL A 92 5.41 1.16 -8.14
CA VAL A 92 4.99 0.51 -9.38
C VAL A 92 3.47 0.33 -9.34
N ILE A 93 2.77 0.88 -10.30
CA ILE A 93 1.34 0.63 -10.51
C ILE A 93 1.17 -0.28 -11.72
N SER A 94 0.44 -1.37 -11.54
CA SER A 94 0.05 -2.30 -12.58
C SER A 94 -1.43 -2.66 -12.43
N GLY A 95 -2.10 -2.98 -13.54
CA GLY A 95 -3.53 -3.34 -13.51
C GLY A 95 -4.50 -2.17 -13.65
N ALA A 96 -4.04 -0.92 -13.59
CA ALA A 96 -4.90 0.24 -13.82
C ALA A 96 -5.45 0.23 -15.26
N LYS A 97 -6.75 0.49 -15.41
CA LYS A 97 -7.48 0.49 -16.69
C LYS A 97 -7.85 1.91 -17.09
N PRO A 98 -7.11 2.54 -18.00
CA PRO A 98 -7.45 3.88 -18.49
C PRO A 98 -8.80 3.92 -19.24
N PRO A 99 -9.44 5.12 -19.34
CA PRO A 99 -9.02 6.37 -18.73
C PRO A 99 -9.14 6.34 -17.20
N ILE A 100 -8.15 6.96 -16.52
CA ILE A 100 -8.19 7.10 -15.06
C ILE A 100 -9.24 8.15 -14.69
N LYS A 101 -10.09 7.82 -13.74
CA LYS A 101 -11.19 8.65 -13.24
C LYS A 101 -10.82 9.39 -11.96
N ALA A 102 -9.99 8.76 -11.11
CA ALA A 102 -9.48 9.36 -9.89
C ALA A 102 -8.08 8.83 -9.57
N ALA A 103 -7.25 9.66 -8.96
CA ALA A 103 -5.92 9.30 -8.53
C ALA A 103 -5.65 9.93 -7.16
N LEU A 104 -5.48 9.09 -6.16
CA LEU A 104 -5.21 9.49 -4.78
C LEU A 104 -3.82 9.02 -4.38
N ILE A 105 -3.21 9.75 -3.46
CA ILE A 105 -1.99 9.34 -2.79
C ILE A 105 -2.20 9.47 -1.30
N TYR A 106 -1.78 8.46 -0.56
CA TYR A 106 -1.77 8.42 0.88
C TYR A 106 -0.34 8.34 1.39
N TRP A 107 -0.06 8.98 2.51
CA TRP A 107 1.22 8.87 3.23
C TRP A 107 1.01 9.12 4.71
N ALA A 108 1.99 8.75 5.52
CA ALA A 108 1.96 8.95 6.96
C ALA A 108 3.30 9.49 7.49
N ALA A 109 3.22 10.38 8.47
CA ALA A 109 4.37 10.93 9.16
C ALA A 109 4.20 10.82 10.68
N ILE A 110 5.27 10.42 11.38
CA ILE A 110 5.36 10.41 12.85
C ILE A 110 6.14 11.64 13.26
N THR A 111 5.53 12.51 14.10
CA THR A 111 6.10 13.78 14.51
C THR A 111 6.04 13.96 16.02
N GLN A 112 6.95 14.80 16.55
CA GLN A 112 6.79 15.40 17.87
C GLN A 112 6.05 16.74 17.69
N GLY A 113 4.81 16.80 18.13
CA GLY A 113 3.93 17.94 17.89
C GLY A 113 3.28 17.93 16.50
N PRO A 114 2.63 19.04 16.09
CA PRO A 114 1.93 19.12 14.83
C PRO A 114 2.87 18.93 13.63
N PRO A 115 2.41 18.21 12.56
CA PRO A 115 3.19 18.11 11.34
C PRO A 115 3.37 19.47 10.67
N THR A 116 4.53 19.66 10.02
CA THR A 116 4.85 20.89 9.29
C THR A 116 4.18 20.92 7.91
N GLY A 117 4.16 22.07 7.26
CA GLY A 117 3.68 22.19 5.88
C GLY A 117 4.50 21.35 4.88
N ALA A 118 5.76 21.04 5.21
CA ALA A 118 6.58 20.13 4.41
C ALA A 118 6.13 18.67 4.55
N ASP A 119 5.71 18.23 5.74
CA ASP A 119 5.18 16.89 5.98
C ASP A 119 3.82 16.69 5.31
N GLN A 120 3.06 17.76 5.11
CA GLN A 120 1.76 17.79 4.44
C GLN A 120 1.86 17.79 2.91
N SER A 121 3.04 17.62 2.34
CA SER A 121 3.21 17.71 0.89
C SER A 121 4.24 16.71 0.38
N VAL A 122 3.94 16.14 -0.78
CA VAL A 122 4.85 15.28 -1.53
C VAL A 122 4.96 15.73 -2.98
N ILE A 123 6.08 15.42 -3.63
CA ILE A 123 6.26 15.65 -5.07
C ILE A 123 6.06 14.31 -5.76
N VAL A 124 5.14 14.27 -6.72
CA VAL A 124 4.83 13.07 -7.50
C VAL A 124 5.21 13.26 -8.95
N GLN A 125 5.88 12.28 -9.53
CA GLN A 125 6.25 12.24 -10.93
C GLN A 125 6.07 10.82 -11.48
N ARG A 126 5.40 10.66 -12.62
CA ARG A 126 5.39 9.40 -13.35
C ARG A 126 6.63 9.34 -14.23
N LEU A 127 7.50 8.39 -13.96
CA LEU A 127 8.78 8.21 -14.68
C LEU A 127 8.63 7.33 -15.92
N PHE A 128 7.72 6.35 -15.87
CA PHE A 128 7.51 5.38 -16.95
C PHE A 128 6.01 5.11 -17.12
N PRO A 129 5.53 4.85 -18.37
CA PRO A 129 6.26 4.89 -19.63
C PRO A 129 6.75 6.29 -20.02
N THR A 130 7.76 6.33 -20.87
CA THR A 130 8.30 7.58 -21.42
C THR A 130 7.34 8.20 -22.45
N PRO A 131 7.28 9.56 -22.55
CA PRO A 131 8.06 10.51 -21.74
C PRO A 131 7.57 10.57 -20.27
N ALA A 132 8.50 10.87 -19.35
CA ALA A 132 8.15 11.13 -17.97
C ALA A 132 7.20 12.33 -17.87
N SER A 133 6.30 12.32 -16.87
CA SER A 133 5.46 13.48 -16.59
C SER A 133 6.29 14.62 -15.99
N VAL A 134 5.70 15.81 -15.96
CA VAL A 134 6.19 16.89 -15.09
C VAL A 134 6.00 16.44 -13.64
N ALA A 135 6.97 16.75 -12.78
CA ALA A 135 6.83 16.58 -11.34
C ALA A 135 5.85 17.61 -10.79
N VAL A 136 4.91 17.15 -9.96
CA VAL A 136 3.87 18.00 -9.36
C VAL A 136 3.94 17.96 -7.84
N ASN A 137 3.70 19.09 -7.20
CA ASN A 137 3.51 19.15 -5.78
C ASN A 137 2.07 18.76 -5.44
N VAL A 138 1.91 17.76 -4.60
CA VAL A 138 0.62 17.33 -4.06
C VAL A 138 0.57 17.73 -2.59
N VAL A 139 -0.40 18.58 -2.25
CA VAL A 139 -0.71 18.95 -0.87
C VAL A 139 -1.79 18.03 -0.36
N GLY A 140 -1.56 17.43 0.81
CA GLY A 140 -2.51 16.52 1.44
C GLY A 140 -3.35 17.21 2.52
N THR A 141 -4.51 16.62 2.73
CA THR A 141 -5.35 16.87 3.90
C THR A 141 -5.06 15.79 4.93
N ALA A 142 -4.90 16.15 6.20
CA ALA A 142 -4.84 15.19 7.29
C ALA A 142 -6.19 14.47 7.40
N VAL A 143 -6.17 13.16 7.28
CA VAL A 143 -7.36 12.29 7.31
C VAL A 143 -7.39 11.36 8.49
N GLY A 144 -6.41 11.47 9.36
CA GLY A 144 -6.33 10.77 10.64
C GLY A 144 -5.08 11.17 11.40
N SER A 145 -5.17 11.19 12.71
CA SER A 145 -4.05 11.47 13.61
C SER A 145 -4.28 10.80 14.94
N GLY A 146 -3.22 10.26 15.54
CA GLY A 146 -3.29 9.62 16.85
C GLY A 146 -1.94 9.43 17.50
N ALA A 147 -1.95 9.17 18.80
CA ALA A 147 -0.73 8.86 19.54
C ALA A 147 -0.09 7.59 18.97
N GLN A 148 1.24 7.59 18.85
CA GLN A 148 2.03 6.45 18.43
C GLN A 148 2.67 5.79 19.66
N PRO A 149 2.08 4.68 20.18
CA PRO A 149 2.51 4.12 21.47
C PRO A 149 3.93 3.53 21.45
N CYS A 150 4.44 3.12 20.29
CA CYS A 150 5.82 2.61 20.17
C CYS A 150 6.87 3.72 20.21
N TRP A 151 6.47 4.95 19.95
CA TRP A 151 7.34 6.12 19.92
C TRP A 151 6.81 7.16 20.90
N THR A 152 7.11 6.99 22.19
CA THR A 152 6.57 7.81 23.27
C THR A 152 6.67 9.31 22.98
N GLY A 153 5.56 10.02 23.17
CA GLY A 153 5.48 11.47 22.97
C GLY A 153 5.39 11.89 21.49
N THR A 154 5.04 10.95 20.60
CA THR A 154 4.84 11.25 19.18
C THR A 154 3.41 11.01 18.73
N THR A 155 3.10 11.59 17.59
CA THR A 155 1.81 11.45 16.89
C THR A 155 2.07 10.98 15.47
N ILE A 156 1.33 9.98 14.99
CA ILE A 156 1.26 9.65 13.59
C ILE A 156 0.11 10.41 12.95
N THR A 157 0.37 11.02 11.79
CA THR A 157 -0.65 11.70 10.99
C THR A 157 -0.69 11.09 9.59
N VAL A 158 -1.87 10.68 9.17
CA VAL A 158 -2.14 10.17 7.82
C VAL A 158 -2.66 11.32 6.96
N PHE A 159 -2.11 11.43 5.76
CA PHE A 159 -2.49 12.42 4.77
C PHE A 159 -3.04 11.76 3.52
N ARG A 160 -4.02 12.43 2.88
CA ARG A 160 -4.52 12.10 1.55
C ARG A 160 -4.36 13.30 0.63
N GLY A 161 -3.80 13.08 -0.55
CA GLY A 161 -3.72 14.07 -1.63
C GLY A 161 -4.34 13.55 -2.93
N THR A 162 -4.66 14.46 -3.85
CA THR A 162 -5.12 14.12 -5.20
C THR A 162 -3.99 14.36 -6.19
N ILE A 163 -3.67 13.35 -7.00
CA ILE A 163 -2.68 13.47 -8.08
C ILE A 163 -3.42 13.95 -9.33
N PRO A 164 -2.96 15.02 -10.00
CA PRO A 164 -3.54 15.45 -11.27
C PRO A 164 -3.55 14.31 -12.31
N LEU A 165 -4.66 14.14 -13.02
CA LEU A 165 -4.80 13.07 -14.02
C LEU A 165 -3.85 13.25 -15.22
N THR A 166 -3.26 14.42 -15.39
CA THR A 166 -2.16 14.65 -16.35
C THR A 166 -0.86 13.94 -15.96
N VAL A 167 -0.70 13.60 -14.68
CA VAL A 167 0.42 12.81 -14.14
C VAL A 167 0.01 11.35 -13.97
N ALA A 168 -1.16 11.12 -13.36
CA ALA A 168 -1.66 9.77 -13.06
C ALA A 168 -2.48 9.20 -14.23
N THR A 169 -1.83 8.90 -15.34
CA THR A 169 -2.50 8.48 -16.60
C THR A 169 -2.70 6.97 -16.72
N GLY A 170 -2.22 6.15 -15.77
CA GLY A 170 -2.37 4.69 -15.78
C GLY A 170 -1.16 3.95 -15.19
N ASN A 171 -0.95 2.74 -15.67
CA ASN A 171 0.18 1.89 -15.26
C ASN A 171 1.51 2.60 -15.42
N GLY A 172 2.46 2.33 -14.53
CA GLY A 172 3.78 2.91 -14.64
C GLY A 172 4.59 2.90 -13.35
N LEU A 173 5.75 3.53 -13.44
CA LEU A 173 6.63 3.79 -12.32
C LEU A 173 6.43 5.24 -11.87
N TYR A 174 6.02 5.42 -10.64
CA TYR A 174 5.80 6.72 -10.02
C TYR A 174 6.88 6.97 -8.97
N LYS A 175 7.53 8.12 -9.04
CA LYS A 175 8.44 8.60 -8.01
C LYS A 175 7.67 9.50 -7.06
N VAL A 176 7.73 9.19 -5.78
CA VAL A 176 7.28 10.05 -4.69
C VAL A 176 8.51 10.59 -4.00
N THR A 177 8.60 11.91 -3.84
CA THR A 177 9.72 12.58 -3.21
C THR A 177 9.20 13.46 -2.09
N LEU A 178 9.85 13.40 -0.92
CA LEU A 178 9.55 14.27 0.19
C LEU A 178 9.97 15.69 -0.15
N LYS A 179 9.25 16.68 0.37
CA LYS A 179 9.68 18.07 0.25
C LYS A 179 10.95 18.33 1.07
N PRO A 180 11.81 19.24 0.61
CA PRO A 180 12.90 19.74 1.45
C PRO A 180 12.36 20.28 2.78
N GLY A 181 12.97 19.88 3.87
CA GLY A 181 12.51 20.20 5.23
C GLY A 181 11.43 19.26 5.76
N ALA A 182 10.90 18.34 4.95
CA ALA A 182 10.17 17.19 5.47
C ALA A 182 11.15 16.24 6.17
N SER A 183 10.63 15.58 7.11
CA SER A 183 11.30 14.88 8.14
C SER A 183 11.74 13.48 7.74
N GLY A 184 12.72 12.96 8.46
CA GLY A 184 13.07 11.54 8.40
C GLY A 184 13.89 11.13 7.18
N THR A 185 14.59 12.07 6.53
CA THR A 185 15.52 11.74 5.46
C THR A 185 16.92 11.53 6.02
N THR A 186 17.33 10.29 6.18
CA THR A 186 18.68 9.94 6.63
C THR A 186 19.57 9.43 5.48
N GLY A 187 19.20 9.76 4.23
CA GLY A 187 20.01 9.41 3.08
C GLY A 187 19.96 7.90 2.71
N GLY A 188 18.89 7.19 3.04
CA GLY A 188 18.70 5.77 2.70
C GLY A 188 19.22 4.79 3.75
N ALA A 189 19.39 5.25 4.98
CA ALA A 189 19.73 4.37 6.11
C ALA A 189 18.69 3.25 6.27
N ASP A 190 19.12 2.16 6.88
CA ASP A 190 18.26 1.03 7.21
C ASP A 190 17.05 1.51 8.05
N PRO A 191 15.81 1.24 7.63
CA PRO A 191 14.61 1.66 8.36
C PRO A 191 14.49 1.05 9.76
N TRP A 192 15.24 -0.03 10.06
CA TRP A 192 15.33 -0.65 11.38
C TRP A 192 16.29 0.07 12.34
N VAL A 193 17.13 0.95 11.82
CA VAL A 193 17.99 1.80 12.65
C VAL A 193 17.17 2.97 13.12
N ALA A 194 17.23 3.25 14.44
CA ALA A 194 16.56 4.41 15.03
C ALA A 194 16.94 5.68 14.28
N ALA A 195 15.95 6.32 13.69
CA ALA A 195 16.11 7.58 13.01
C ALA A 195 15.66 8.73 13.90
N PRO A 196 16.24 9.93 13.73
CA PRO A 196 15.70 11.12 14.39
C PRO A 196 14.29 11.40 13.87
N LEU A 197 13.40 11.73 14.80
CA LEU A 197 12.07 12.24 14.47
C LEU A 197 12.19 13.60 13.77
N PRO A 198 11.25 13.88 12.88
CA PRO A 198 10.06 13.14 12.48
C PRO A 198 10.36 12.04 11.44
N LEU A 199 9.53 10.98 11.38
CA LEU A 199 9.67 9.86 10.46
C LEU A 199 8.58 9.92 9.40
N PHE A 200 8.95 9.57 8.16
CA PHE A 200 8.00 9.39 7.07
C PHE A 200 7.89 7.89 6.77
N GLU A 201 6.73 7.30 7.06
CA GLU A 201 6.57 5.85 7.05
C GLU A 201 6.56 5.27 5.64
N GLY A 202 5.78 5.87 4.75
CA GLY A 202 5.64 5.42 3.38
C GLY A 202 4.55 6.17 2.63
N ALA A 203 4.32 5.73 1.40
CA ALA A 203 3.25 6.25 0.56
C ALA A 203 2.65 5.16 -0.33
N SER A 204 1.34 5.25 -0.60
CA SER A 204 0.63 4.44 -1.60
C SER A 204 -0.14 5.33 -2.57
N ILE A 205 -0.19 4.89 -3.82
CA ILE A 205 -1.00 5.50 -4.87
C ILE A 205 -2.18 4.59 -5.17
N VAL A 206 -3.38 5.18 -5.21
CA VAL A 206 -4.63 4.52 -5.61
C VAL A 206 -5.07 5.14 -6.94
N LEU A 207 -5.09 4.37 -8.00
CA LEU A 207 -5.66 4.75 -9.29
C LEU A 207 -7.00 4.06 -9.49
N VAL A 208 -8.04 4.84 -9.74
CA VAL A 208 -9.34 4.31 -10.12
C VAL A 208 -9.56 4.61 -11.60
N GLY A 209 -9.72 3.57 -12.40
CA GLY A 209 -9.92 3.65 -13.83
C GLY A 209 -11.27 3.08 -14.26
N THR A 210 -11.41 2.73 -15.53
CA THR A 210 -12.61 2.09 -16.07
C THR A 210 -12.69 0.64 -15.60
N GLY A 211 -13.91 0.13 -15.46
CA GLY A 211 -14.16 -1.25 -15.05
C GLY A 211 -15.65 -1.57 -15.05
N THR A 212 -16.01 -2.75 -14.55
CA THR A 212 -17.40 -3.20 -14.44
C THR A 212 -17.92 -3.17 -13.01
N GLY A 213 -17.03 -2.95 -12.03
CA GLY A 213 -17.36 -2.87 -10.62
C GLY A 213 -17.73 -1.46 -10.16
N ASN A 214 -18.04 -1.36 -8.88
CA ASN A 214 -18.19 -0.10 -8.15
C ASN A 214 -17.03 -0.01 -7.16
N VAL A 215 -16.22 1.02 -7.27
CA VAL A 215 -15.05 1.22 -6.42
C VAL A 215 -15.35 2.27 -5.35
N ALA A 216 -14.99 1.95 -4.11
CA ALA A 216 -15.05 2.88 -2.99
C ALA A 216 -13.67 2.97 -2.32
N VAL A 217 -13.30 4.18 -1.91
CA VAL A 217 -12.07 4.47 -1.17
C VAL A 217 -12.43 5.03 0.20
N TYR A 218 -11.74 4.57 1.25
CA TYR A 218 -12.02 4.94 2.63
C TYR A 218 -10.75 5.45 3.30
N ASP A 219 -10.89 6.52 4.08
CA ASP A 219 -9.84 7.04 4.95
C ASP A 219 -9.83 6.26 6.27
N SER A 220 -8.99 5.24 6.39
CA SER A 220 -8.95 4.39 7.58
C SER A 220 -8.19 5.00 8.74
N GLY A 221 -7.37 6.01 8.49
CA GLY A 221 -6.66 6.77 9.52
C GLY A 221 -7.55 7.63 10.41
N LEU A 222 -8.86 7.75 10.08
CA LEU A 222 -9.83 8.57 10.82
C LEU A 222 -10.02 8.17 12.29
N SER A 223 -9.74 6.92 12.64
CA SER A 223 -9.94 6.45 14.01
C SER A 223 -8.85 6.92 14.97
N GLY A 224 -7.80 7.59 14.49
CA GLY A 224 -6.61 7.90 15.30
C GLY A 224 -5.98 6.64 15.89
N ALA A 225 -6.36 5.50 15.38
CA ALA A 225 -6.12 4.22 15.98
C ALA A 225 -4.84 3.63 15.44
N THR A 226 -3.75 4.04 16.03
CA THR A 226 -2.65 3.10 16.14
C THR A 226 -3.06 2.04 17.12
N PHE A 227 -3.08 0.79 16.69
CA PHE A 227 -3.46 -0.33 17.55
C PHE A 227 -2.26 -1.25 17.78
N ASN A 228 -2.26 -1.88 18.94
CA ASN A 228 -1.25 -2.87 19.31
C ASN A 228 -1.85 -4.19 19.82
N THR A 229 -3.17 -4.31 19.80
CA THR A 229 -3.88 -5.53 20.21
C THR A 229 -4.90 -5.95 19.16
N SER A 230 -5.93 -5.15 18.97
CA SER A 230 -6.94 -5.36 17.93
C SER A 230 -7.59 -4.06 17.54
N LEU A 231 -8.06 -4.01 16.30
CA LEU A 231 -8.88 -2.93 15.76
C LEU A 231 -10.00 -3.53 14.92
N SER A 232 -11.20 -3.00 15.06
CA SER A 232 -12.34 -3.39 14.24
C SER A 232 -13.12 -2.17 13.78
N TYR A 233 -13.57 -2.20 12.52
CA TYR A 233 -14.43 -1.18 11.92
C TYR A 233 -15.26 -1.77 10.79
N SER A 234 -16.28 -1.04 10.34
CA SER A 234 -17.14 -1.43 9.22
C SER A 234 -16.94 -0.48 8.03
N LEU A 235 -16.73 -1.02 6.84
CA LEU A 235 -16.74 -0.30 5.56
C LEU A 235 -18.14 -0.44 4.95
N ILE A 236 -18.85 0.68 4.75
CA ILE A 236 -20.15 0.67 4.07
C ILE A 236 -19.87 0.51 2.57
N LEU A 237 -20.36 -0.58 1.97
CA LEU A 237 -20.11 -0.87 0.56
C LEU A 237 -20.77 0.15 -0.37
N PRO A 238 -20.16 0.47 -1.52
CA PRO A 238 -20.71 1.42 -2.49
C PRO A 238 -22.02 0.92 -3.15
N THR A 239 -22.20 -0.39 -3.11
CA THR A 239 -23.41 -1.09 -3.57
C THR A 239 -23.52 -2.41 -2.82
N THR A 240 -24.71 -2.98 -2.79
CA THR A 240 -24.92 -4.32 -2.25
C THR A 240 -24.16 -5.37 -3.07
N ALA A 241 -23.39 -6.23 -2.41
CA ALA A 241 -22.65 -7.27 -3.07
C ALA A 241 -23.60 -8.26 -3.78
N THR A 242 -23.28 -8.63 -5.01
CA THR A 242 -24.01 -9.64 -5.77
C THR A 242 -23.52 -11.06 -5.45
N GLY A 243 -22.36 -11.19 -4.81
CA GLY A 243 -21.65 -12.41 -4.52
C GLY A 243 -20.79 -12.91 -5.70
N SER A 244 -20.64 -12.11 -6.77
CA SER A 244 -19.83 -12.51 -7.94
C SER A 244 -18.35 -12.20 -7.75
N LEU A 245 -18.01 -10.98 -7.30
CA LEU A 245 -16.63 -10.59 -6.99
C LEU A 245 -16.64 -9.40 -6.03
N THR A 246 -15.85 -9.50 -4.97
CA THR A 246 -15.50 -8.39 -4.09
C THR A 246 -14.01 -8.42 -3.84
N LEU A 247 -13.33 -7.34 -4.21
CA LEU A 247 -11.92 -7.11 -3.91
C LEU A 247 -11.80 -6.10 -2.78
N TRP A 248 -10.85 -6.29 -1.92
CA TRP A 248 -10.51 -5.38 -0.84
C TRP A 248 -8.99 -5.21 -0.75
N ASP A 249 -8.55 -3.98 -0.56
CA ASP A 249 -7.14 -3.64 -0.40
C ASP A 249 -6.95 -2.88 0.91
N ASN A 250 -5.92 -3.28 1.67
CA ASN A 250 -5.49 -2.63 2.90
C ASN A 250 -4.20 -1.87 2.68
N ILE A 251 -4.19 -0.60 3.03
CA ILE A 251 -3.00 0.23 3.09
C ILE A 251 -2.74 0.55 4.56
N GLY A 252 -1.54 0.20 5.04
CA GLY A 252 -1.16 0.32 6.43
C GLY A 252 0.26 0.84 6.64
N ALA A 253 0.48 1.44 7.79
CA ALA A 253 1.78 1.94 8.24
C ALA A 253 2.26 1.18 9.48
N ASP A 254 3.58 1.06 9.60
CA ASP A 254 4.33 0.46 10.70
C ASP A 254 4.24 -1.08 10.81
N GLY A 255 3.72 -1.76 9.80
CA GLY A 255 3.77 -3.23 9.72
C GLY A 255 5.18 -3.74 9.43
N GLN A 256 5.54 -4.90 10.01
CA GLN A 256 6.86 -5.48 9.84
C GLN A 256 6.87 -7.01 9.98
N GLN A 257 7.69 -7.69 9.18
CA GLN A 257 7.76 -9.16 9.17
C GLN A 257 8.29 -9.80 10.46
N GLY A 258 8.89 -9.04 11.34
CA GLY A 258 9.50 -9.54 12.56
C GLY A 258 10.56 -8.58 13.10
N LYS A 259 11.23 -8.99 14.18
CA LYS A 259 12.32 -8.21 14.77
C LYS A 259 13.61 -8.22 13.94
N SER A 260 13.66 -8.94 12.81
CA SER A 260 14.82 -9.02 11.94
C SER A 260 14.40 -9.25 10.51
N ARG A 261 15.27 -8.90 9.56
CA ARG A 261 15.11 -9.08 8.11
C ARG A 261 14.80 -10.52 7.67
N THR A 262 15.02 -11.49 8.52
CA THR A 262 14.91 -12.93 8.22
C THR A 262 13.74 -13.62 8.92
N SER A 263 13.02 -12.92 9.78
CA SER A 263 11.90 -13.49 10.52
C SER A 263 10.61 -13.28 9.73
N ILE A 264 10.15 -14.32 9.06
CA ILE A 264 8.82 -14.38 8.42
C ILE A 264 7.87 -15.03 9.40
N VAL A 265 7.31 -14.26 10.30
CA VAL A 265 6.26 -14.74 11.21
C VAL A 265 5.09 -13.79 11.05
N ALA A 266 3.99 -14.30 10.48
CA ALA A 266 2.74 -13.58 10.48
C ALA A 266 2.31 -13.34 11.92
N LYS A 267 2.31 -12.07 12.35
CA LYS A 267 1.98 -11.67 13.72
C LYS A 267 0.52 -11.25 13.85
N GLU A 268 -0.11 -10.92 12.75
CA GLU A 268 -1.44 -10.38 12.68
C GLU A 268 -2.37 -11.33 11.95
N THR A 269 -3.63 -11.28 12.32
CA THR A 269 -4.72 -11.94 11.59
C THR A 269 -5.71 -10.88 11.15
N THR A 270 -6.07 -10.89 9.88
CA THR A 270 -7.13 -10.07 9.33
C THR A 270 -8.35 -10.93 9.07
N THR A 271 -9.51 -10.48 9.56
CA THR A 271 -10.79 -11.11 9.23
C THR A 271 -11.72 -10.08 8.58
N ILE A 272 -12.49 -10.56 7.60
CA ILE A 272 -13.60 -9.82 6.98
C ILE A 272 -14.89 -10.58 7.25
N ASN A 273 -15.86 -9.93 7.89
CA ASN A 273 -17.13 -10.55 8.31
C ASN A 273 -16.92 -11.89 9.07
N GLY A 274 -15.85 -11.96 9.88
CA GLY A 274 -15.49 -13.14 10.66
C GLY A 274 -14.73 -14.23 9.92
N LEU A 275 -14.52 -14.10 8.60
CA LEU A 275 -13.69 -15.01 7.81
C LEU A 275 -12.24 -14.51 7.78
N ALA A 276 -11.29 -15.37 8.13
CA ALA A 276 -9.86 -15.04 8.05
C ALA A 276 -9.44 -14.89 6.58
N VAL A 277 -8.90 -13.74 6.22
CA VAL A 277 -8.42 -13.42 4.87
C VAL A 277 -6.90 -13.30 4.80
N ALA A 278 -6.24 -12.96 5.91
CA ALA A 278 -4.79 -12.94 6.01
C ALA A 278 -4.32 -13.40 7.41
N GLY A 279 -3.05 -13.77 7.51
CA GLY A 279 -2.42 -14.25 8.73
C GLY A 279 -2.39 -15.76 8.88
N PRO A 280 -1.89 -16.29 10.01
CA PRO A 280 -1.71 -17.72 10.22
C PRO A 280 -3.01 -18.51 10.05
N GLY A 281 -2.95 -19.58 9.27
CA GLY A 281 -4.09 -20.46 9.03
C GLY A 281 -5.10 -19.96 8.01
N SER A 282 -4.87 -18.82 7.38
CA SER A 282 -5.63 -18.33 6.24
C SER A 282 -5.12 -18.89 4.93
N ALA A 283 -5.89 -18.70 3.83
CA ALA A 283 -5.45 -19.02 2.48
C ALA A 283 -4.20 -18.20 2.06
N TYR A 284 -4.04 -17.02 2.63
CA TYR A 284 -2.86 -16.17 2.52
C TYR A 284 -2.07 -16.32 3.81
N ASN A 285 -1.01 -17.13 3.77
CA ASN A 285 -0.09 -17.30 4.91
C ASN A 285 0.82 -16.06 5.07
N ASP A 286 0.23 -14.89 4.83
CA ASP A 286 0.83 -13.59 4.88
C ASP A 286 -0.01 -12.69 5.79
N SER A 287 0.62 -11.73 6.40
CA SER A 287 -0.01 -10.72 7.22
C SER A 287 -0.18 -9.42 6.41
N ASP A 288 -1.30 -8.76 6.55
CA ASP A 288 -1.51 -7.42 5.97
C ASP A 288 -0.60 -6.35 6.60
N TRP A 289 0.26 -6.75 7.50
CA TRP A 289 1.13 -5.87 8.29
C TRP A 289 2.58 -6.34 8.32
N ASN A 290 3.04 -6.93 7.23
CA ASN A 290 4.39 -7.50 7.14
C ASN A 290 5.43 -6.57 6.50
N GLY A 291 5.06 -5.34 6.18
CA GLY A 291 5.92 -4.39 5.51
C GLY A 291 6.14 -4.71 4.02
N SER A 292 5.19 -5.37 3.37
CA SER A 292 5.32 -5.93 2.01
C SER A 292 5.60 -4.90 0.93
N ALA A 293 5.17 -3.66 1.10
CA ALA A 293 5.44 -2.57 0.17
C ALA A 293 6.89 -2.06 0.21
N GLY A 294 7.71 -2.56 1.14
CA GLY A 294 9.12 -2.21 1.27
C GLY A 294 10.04 -3.16 0.52
N TYR A 295 10.74 -2.70 -0.51
CA TYR A 295 11.78 -3.46 -1.19
C TYR A 295 13.08 -2.61 -1.28
N PRO A 296 14.27 -3.16 -1.09
CA PRO A 296 14.65 -4.57 -0.87
C PRO A 296 14.44 -5.09 0.54
N LEU A 297 13.98 -4.30 1.46
CA LEU A 297 13.73 -4.66 2.85
C LEU A 297 12.25 -4.48 3.17
N PRO A 298 11.65 -5.29 4.06
CA PRO A 298 10.36 -4.99 4.67
C PRO A 298 10.46 -3.63 5.35
N GLN A 299 9.69 -2.64 4.88
CA GLN A 299 9.92 -1.25 5.23
C GLN A 299 8.68 -0.60 5.84
N LEU A 300 8.06 -1.27 6.78
CA LEU A 300 7.10 -0.64 7.68
C LEU A 300 5.92 0.05 6.96
N TRP A 301 5.59 -0.45 5.75
CA TRP A 301 4.47 0.01 4.95
C TRP A 301 3.86 -1.15 4.18
N ASP A 302 2.55 -1.25 4.19
CA ASP A 302 1.78 -2.30 3.57
C ASP A 302 0.81 -1.74 2.54
N ASP A 303 0.62 -2.52 1.47
CA ASP A 303 -0.34 -2.27 0.39
C ASP A 303 -0.69 -3.65 -0.15
N THR A 304 -1.77 -4.24 0.37
CA THR A 304 -2.10 -5.66 0.20
C THR A 304 -3.54 -5.85 -0.21
N GLY A 305 -3.75 -6.52 -1.35
CA GLY A 305 -5.07 -6.76 -1.92
C GLY A 305 -5.54 -8.20 -1.78
N HIS A 306 -6.83 -8.39 -1.51
CA HIS A 306 -7.48 -9.68 -1.31
C HIS A 306 -8.76 -9.83 -2.12
N ASN A 307 -9.03 -11.04 -2.58
CA ASN A 307 -10.36 -11.43 -3.03
C ASN A 307 -11.17 -11.86 -1.79
N VAL A 308 -12.14 -11.05 -1.40
CA VAL A 308 -12.97 -11.26 -0.22
C VAL A 308 -14.40 -11.67 -0.57
N THR A 309 -14.62 -12.21 -1.76
CA THR A 309 -15.95 -12.63 -2.24
C THR A 309 -16.62 -13.63 -1.29
N ALA A 310 -15.86 -14.58 -0.75
CA ALA A 310 -16.36 -15.54 0.22
C ALA A 310 -16.85 -14.89 1.54
N ALA A 311 -16.24 -13.79 1.93
CA ALA A 311 -16.62 -13.01 3.11
C ALA A 311 -17.73 -11.99 2.83
N SER A 312 -18.10 -11.80 1.55
CA SER A 312 -19.12 -10.85 1.11
C SER A 312 -20.16 -11.53 0.20
N PRO A 313 -20.94 -12.49 0.71
CA PRO A 313 -21.96 -13.16 -0.07
C PRO A 313 -23.02 -12.16 -0.56
N ARG A 314 -23.88 -12.61 -1.48
CA ARG A 314 -24.97 -11.80 -2.00
C ARG A 314 -25.81 -11.18 -0.88
N GLY A 315 -26.06 -9.90 -0.99
CA GLY A 315 -26.82 -9.14 0.00
C GLY A 315 -25.96 -8.42 1.02
N THR A 316 -24.64 -8.65 1.04
CA THR A 316 -23.71 -7.92 1.93
C THR A 316 -23.70 -6.42 1.57
N THR A 317 -23.87 -5.58 2.59
CA THR A 317 -23.88 -4.12 2.46
C THR A 317 -22.71 -3.45 3.19
N ARG A 318 -21.92 -4.22 3.93
CA ARG A 318 -20.75 -3.75 4.67
C ARG A 318 -19.70 -4.84 4.84
N LEU A 319 -18.44 -4.47 4.92
CA LEU A 319 -17.35 -5.34 5.34
C LEU A 319 -16.94 -4.96 6.76
N ASN A 320 -17.11 -5.88 7.71
CA ASN A 320 -16.59 -5.73 9.06
C ASN A 320 -15.15 -6.23 9.07
N VAL A 321 -14.22 -5.32 9.10
CA VAL A 321 -12.77 -5.58 9.11
C VAL A 321 -12.32 -5.70 10.55
N THR A 322 -11.57 -6.75 10.87
CA THR A 322 -10.91 -6.88 12.18
C THR A 322 -9.46 -7.29 11.98
N PHE A 323 -8.56 -6.50 12.52
CA PHE A 323 -7.15 -6.83 12.70
C PHE A 323 -6.92 -7.26 14.13
N LYS A 324 -6.13 -8.30 14.31
CA LYS A 324 -5.75 -8.81 15.63
C LYS A 324 -4.29 -9.18 15.63
N THR A 325 -3.52 -8.64 16.56
CA THR A 325 -2.13 -9.05 16.74
C THR A 325 -2.07 -10.42 17.44
N ASN A 326 -1.16 -11.27 17.00
CA ASN A 326 -0.93 -12.60 17.56
C ASN A 326 0.40 -12.67 18.33
N SER A 327 1.08 -11.54 18.52
CA SER A 327 2.37 -11.43 19.17
C SER A 327 2.24 -11.03 20.63
N ALA A 328 3.07 -11.62 21.49
CA ALA A 328 3.24 -11.14 22.87
C ALA A 328 3.95 -9.77 22.95
N THR A 329 4.63 -9.39 21.87
CA THR A 329 5.22 -8.05 21.69
C THR A 329 4.57 -7.42 20.47
N PRO A 330 3.40 -6.80 20.65
CA PRO A 330 2.65 -6.24 19.53
C PRO A 330 3.41 -5.11 18.84
N ASP A 331 3.12 -4.93 17.57
CA ASP A 331 3.55 -3.80 16.78
C ASP A 331 2.58 -2.64 16.91
N CYS A 332 2.98 -1.45 16.51
CA CYS A 332 2.13 -0.25 16.54
C CYS A 332 1.61 0.05 15.14
N LEU A 333 0.52 -0.57 14.77
CA LEU A 333 -0.01 -0.59 13.42
C LEU A 333 -1.01 0.54 13.19
N THR A 334 -0.93 1.22 12.07
CA THR A 334 -1.84 2.33 11.74
C THR A 334 -2.51 2.07 10.39
N PRO A 335 -3.84 1.83 10.36
CA PRO A 335 -4.58 1.82 9.11
C PRO A 335 -4.51 3.18 8.42
N VAL A 336 -4.27 3.17 7.13
CA VAL A 336 -4.12 4.37 6.31
C VAL A 336 -5.31 4.57 5.39
N ALA A 337 -5.60 3.58 4.56
CA ALA A 337 -6.73 3.59 3.66
C ALA A 337 -7.22 2.18 3.35
N ASN A 338 -8.46 2.07 2.92
CA ASN A 338 -8.99 0.86 2.31
C ASN A 338 -9.56 1.18 0.93
N VAL A 339 -9.47 0.24 0.01
CA VAL A 339 -10.12 0.30 -1.30
C VAL A 339 -10.97 -0.94 -1.47
N VAL A 340 -12.21 -0.78 -1.91
CA VAL A 340 -13.14 -1.90 -2.16
C VAL A 340 -13.67 -1.78 -3.59
N GLU A 341 -13.68 -2.90 -4.32
CA GLU A 341 -14.35 -3.03 -5.60
C GLU A 341 -15.40 -4.13 -5.49
N VAL A 342 -16.66 -3.80 -5.82
CA VAL A 342 -17.83 -4.71 -5.75
C VAL A 342 -18.45 -4.88 -7.11
N HIS A 343 -18.71 -6.14 -7.51
CA HIS A 343 -19.40 -6.52 -8.75
C HIS A 343 -20.77 -7.11 -8.51
#